data_ef07fac757399729ac1bed5e2d344fa9
#
_entry.id   ef07fac757399729ac1bed5e2d344fa9
#
_cell.length_a   1.000
_cell.length_b   1.000
_cell.length_c   1.000
_cell.angle_alpha   90.00
_cell.angle_beta   90.00
_cell.angle_gamma   90.00
#
_symmetry.space_group_name_H-M   'P 1'
#
loop_
_entity.id
_entity.type
_entity.pdbx_description
1 polymer ?
#
loop_
_entity_poly.entity_id
_entity_poly.type
_entity_poly.pdbx_seq_one_letter_code
_entity_poly.pdbx_strand_id
1 'polypeptide(L)'
;MPPFVAGDEQHKKLDYFHGALFLSPDGNQLLNDGWNWEPVGRPVVWSLLEWVRGNVWESESGRSRLTIPHQNHYWNQGFCWVDNRHVAVEGIGHPDDEMIAGVRIFDITRPNQETEFAREVNVFAGPSGRLFADGDQLFSADDQGLSIWSISQGALTGRISGFSPTAHSLLDRTLMDTKGGTVRRWAY
;
A
#
# COMPACT_ATOMS: atom_id res chain seq x y z
N MET A 1 22.35 19.44 -15.35
CA MET A 1 21.81 19.30 -13.98
C MET A 1 21.36 20.68 -13.56
N PRO A 2 20.08 20.96 -13.32
CA PRO A 2 19.68 22.23 -12.75
C PRO A 2 20.30 22.38 -11.35
N PRO A 3 20.67 23.58 -10.91
CA PRO A 3 21.24 23.80 -9.60
C PRO A 3 20.25 23.39 -8.52
N PHE A 4 20.74 22.67 -7.50
CA PHE A 4 20.01 22.38 -6.30
C PHE A 4 19.58 23.71 -5.64
N VAL A 5 18.34 24.07 -5.72
CA VAL A 5 17.80 25.22 -5.01
C VAL A 5 17.54 24.76 -3.58
N ALA A 6 18.46 25.12 -2.69
CA ALA A 6 18.29 24.94 -1.26
C ALA A 6 17.04 25.73 -0.81
N GLY A 7 16.09 24.99 -0.29
CA GLY A 7 14.91 25.38 0.46
C GLY A 7 14.38 26.80 0.38
N ASP A 8 13.24 26.93 -0.26
CA ASP A 8 12.31 28.01 0.03
C ASP A 8 11.81 27.82 1.48
N GLU A 9 11.96 28.84 2.33
CA GLU A 9 11.58 28.81 3.77
C GLU A 9 10.07 28.56 4.02
N GLN A 10 9.28 28.38 2.95
CA GLN A 10 7.85 28.08 3.01
C GLN A 10 7.51 26.59 3.16
N HIS A 11 8.49 25.69 3.06
CA HIS A 11 8.23 24.27 3.34
C HIS A 11 8.08 24.09 4.86
N LYS A 12 6.82 24.07 5.32
CA LYS A 12 6.49 23.58 6.65
C LYS A 12 7.11 22.20 6.78
N LYS A 13 7.99 22.00 7.76
CA LYS A 13 8.39 20.66 8.17
C LYS A 13 7.10 19.88 8.44
N LEU A 14 6.77 18.97 7.56
CA LEU A 14 5.70 18.04 7.82
C LEU A 14 6.22 17.12 8.94
N ASP A 15 5.49 17.02 10.03
CA ASP A 15 5.72 15.98 11.05
C ASP A 15 5.28 14.62 10.48
N TYR A 16 5.89 14.25 9.34
CA TYR A 16 5.60 13.05 8.59
C TYR A 16 6.87 12.22 8.40
N PHE A 17 6.81 10.98 8.80
CA PHE A 17 7.90 10.02 8.75
C PHE A 17 7.64 8.98 7.67
N HIS A 18 8.58 8.82 6.77
CA HIS A 18 8.50 7.82 5.72
C HIS A 18 8.73 6.42 6.28
N GLY A 19 7.86 5.48 5.91
CA GLY A 19 7.98 4.06 6.20
C GLY A 19 8.43 3.25 4.98
N ALA A 20 7.85 2.07 4.80
CA ALA A 20 8.13 1.22 3.65
C ALA A 20 7.61 1.86 2.35
N LEU A 21 8.37 1.68 1.27
CA LEU A 21 8.03 2.16 -0.07
C LEU A 21 7.64 0.99 -0.98
N PHE A 22 6.52 1.13 -1.68
CA PHE A 22 6.00 0.13 -2.60
C PHE A 22 5.83 0.77 -3.98
N LEU A 23 6.58 0.26 -4.96
CA LEU A 23 6.48 0.73 -6.34
C LEU A 23 5.24 0.14 -7.02
N SER A 24 4.51 0.95 -7.78
CA SER A 24 3.41 0.46 -8.62
C SER A 24 3.92 -0.53 -9.69
N PRO A 25 3.06 -1.43 -10.20
CA PRO A 25 3.48 -2.41 -11.21
C PRO A 25 4.13 -1.80 -12.46
N ASP A 26 3.70 -0.60 -12.88
CA ASP A 26 4.27 0.14 -14.01
C ASP A 26 5.49 1.01 -13.65
N GLY A 27 5.87 1.06 -12.38
CA GLY A 27 6.99 1.86 -11.89
C GLY A 27 6.78 3.37 -11.85
N ASN A 28 5.56 3.87 -11.99
CA ASN A 28 5.29 5.31 -12.09
C ASN A 28 4.88 5.97 -10.78
N GLN A 29 4.37 5.19 -9.83
CA GLN A 29 3.87 5.66 -8.55
C GLN A 29 4.59 4.99 -7.39
N LEU A 30 4.74 5.71 -6.29
CA LEU A 30 5.22 5.20 -5.01
C LEU A 30 4.11 5.30 -3.98
N LEU A 31 3.80 4.18 -3.34
CA LEU A 31 3.01 4.12 -2.12
C LEU A 31 3.98 4.09 -0.94
N ASN A 32 3.74 4.92 0.04
CA ASN A 32 4.52 5.01 1.27
C ASN A 32 3.65 4.71 2.47
N ASP A 33 4.07 3.74 3.27
CA ASP A 33 3.52 3.44 4.58
C ASP A 33 4.16 4.39 5.62
N GLY A 34 3.77 5.64 5.59
CA GLY A 34 4.29 6.65 6.49
C GLY A 34 3.33 6.98 7.63
N TRP A 35 3.81 7.77 8.57
CA TRP A 35 3.06 8.13 9.76
C TRP A 35 3.36 9.57 10.23
N ASN A 36 2.42 10.14 10.96
CA ASN A 36 2.57 11.43 11.60
C ASN A 36 2.99 11.25 13.06
N TRP A 37 3.53 12.32 13.67
CA TRP A 37 3.98 12.32 15.07
C TRP A 37 2.87 11.95 16.10
N GLU A 38 1.62 12.04 15.74
CA GLU A 38 0.47 11.58 16.57
C GLU A 38 0.35 10.06 16.69
N PRO A 39 1.39 9.31 16.52
CA PRO A 39 1.65 7.95 16.05
C PRO A 39 0.51 7.31 15.24
N VAL A 40 0.03 8.07 14.25
CA VAL A 40 -1.01 7.59 13.34
C VAL A 40 -0.42 7.34 11.96
N GLY A 41 -0.54 6.11 11.47
CA GLY A 41 -0.22 5.74 10.10
C GLY A 41 -1.08 6.53 9.12
N ARG A 42 -0.46 7.16 8.13
CA ARG A 42 -1.11 7.92 7.04
C ARG A 42 -0.44 7.59 5.73
N PRO A 43 -0.86 6.52 5.07
CA PRO A 43 -0.24 6.15 3.80
C PRO A 43 -0.52 7.21 2.73
N VAL A 44 0.48 7.44 1.90
CA VAL A 44 0.41 8.41 0.79
C VAL A 44 0.95 7.80 -0.49
N VAL A 45 0.48 8.31 -1.61
CA VAL A 45 0.99 7.96 -2.94
C VAL A 45 1.47 9.23 -3.64
N TRP A 46 2.56 9.13 -4.40
CA TRP A 46 3.01 10.22 -5.27
C TRP A 46 3.69 9.68 -6.54
N SER A 47 3.85 10.55 -7.53
CA SER A 47 4.52 10.22 -8.80
C SER A 47 6.03 10.13 -8.60
N LEU A 48 6.61 8.96 -8.89
CA LEU A 48 8.05 8.77 -8.94
C LEU A 48 8.69 9.66 -10.03
N LEU A 49 8.00 9.82 -11.14
CA LEU A 49 8.51 10.60 -12.27
C LEU A 49 8.67 12.09 -11.93
N GLU A 50 7.66 12.69 -11.28
CA GLU A 50 7.71 14.09 -10.85
C GLU A 50 8.82 14.28 -9.78
N TRP A 51 8.96 13.33 -8.87
CA TRP A 51 10.00 13.35 -7.84
C TRP A 51 11.41 13.33 -8.44
N VAL A 52 11.67 12.40 -9.36
CA VAL A 52 13.00 12.24 -10.00
C VAL A 52 13.32 13.39 -10.97
N ARG A 53 12.32 13.99 -11.62
CA ARG A 53 12.52 15.08 -12.57
C ARG A 53 12.88 16.44 -11.97
N GLY A 54 12.76 16.59 -10.66
CA GLY A 54 13.28 17.77 -9.99
C GLY A 54 12.44 18.35 -8.86
N ASN A 55 11.25 17.82 -8.56
CA ASN A 55 10.53 18.21 -7.37
C ASN A 55 10.90 17.31 -6.18
N VAL A 56 12.00 17.65 -5.51
CA VAL A 56 12.47 16.89 -4.33
C VAL A 56 11.46 16.84 -3.18
N TRP A 57 10.46 17.73 -3.20
CA TRP A 57 9.39 17.83 -2.21
C TRP A 57 8.10 17.13 -2.64
N GLU A 58 8.13 16.36 -3.72
CA GLU A 58 6.94 15.70 -4.25
C GLU A 58 6.28 14.77 -3.24
N SER A 59 7.07 14.08 -2.42
CA SER A 59 6.59 13.19 -1.36
C SER A 59 5.92 13.93 -0.18
N GLU A 60 6.20 15.22 -0.01
CA GLU A 60 5.71 16.00 1.14
C GLU A 60 4.58 16.95 0.77
N SER A 61 4.81 17.79 -0.24
CA SER A 61 3.89 18.85 -0.65
C SER A 61 3.69 18.91 -2.17
N GLY A 62 4.15 17.88 -2.90
CA GLY A 62 4.02 17.84 -4.33
C GLY A 62 2.57 17.71 -4.82
N ARG A 63 2.32 18.20 -6.00
CA ARG A 63 0.98 18.19 -6.60
C ARG A 63 0.46 16.79 -6.94
N SER A 64 1.33 15.79 -7.08
CA SER A 64 0.91 14.41 -7.32
C SER A 64 0.67 13.63 -6.03
N ARG A 65 1.04 14.19 -4.87
CA ARG A 65 0.84 13.56 -3.57
C ARG A 65 -0.66 13.41 -3.28
N LEU A 66 -1.05 12.20 -2.93
CA LEU A 66 -2.43 11.82 -2.61
C LEU A 66 -2.44 11.04 -1.30
N THR A 67 -3.27 11.43 -0.36
CA THR A 67 -3.42 10.72 0.92
C THR A 67 -4.43 9.59 0.75
N ILE A 68 -4.08 8.39 1.20
CA ILE A 68 -5.04 7.31 1.39
C ILE A 68 -5.81 7.62 2.67
N PRO A 69 -7.15 7.74 2.64
CA PRO A 69 -7.95 8.07 3.83
C PRO A 69 -8.11 6.85 4.73
N HIS A 70 -6.99 6.35 5.21
CA HIS A 70 -6.87 5.25 6.13
C HIS A 70 -5.92 5.65 7.23
N GLN A 71 -6.34 5.52 8.47
CA GLN A 71 -5.54 5.82 9.66
C GLN A 71 -5.48 4.56 10.52
N ASN A 72 -4.32 4.29 11.09
CA ASN A 72 -4.14 3.18 12.02
C ASN A 72 -3.02 3.49 13.00
N HIS A 73 -3.17 3.04 14.24
CA HIS A 73 -2.11 3.10 15.24
C HIS A 73 -1.10 1.95 15.12
N TYR A 74 -1.33 0.98 14.24
CA TYR A 74 -0.44 -0.15 13.98
C TYR A 74 0.45 0.14 12.77
N TRP A 75 1.76 0.02 12.92
CA TRP A 75 2.76 0.40 11.93
C TRP A 75 3.17 -0.70 10.95
N ASN A 76 2.61 -1.90 11.08
CA ASN A 76 2.94 -3.04 10.24
C ASN A 76 1.70 -3.58 9.52
N GLN A 77 0.91 -2.69 8.94
CA GLN A 77 -0.24 -3.07 8.16
C GLN A 77 0.15 -3.69 6.84
N GLY A 78 -0.74 -4.53 6.32
CA GLY A 78 -0.63 -5.02 4.96
C GLY A 78 -0.99 -3.94 3.94
N PHE A 79 -0.08 -3.69 3.01
CA PHE A 79 -0.30 -2.84 1.83
C PHE A 79 0.10 -3.58 0.58
N CYS A 80 -0.64 -3.39 -0.50
CA CYS A 80 -0.17 -3.77 -1.83
C CYS A 80 -0.82 -2.93 -2.93
N TRP A 81 -0.16 -2.87 -4.07
CA TRP A 81 -0.77 -2.46 -5.31
C TRP A 81 -1.65 -3.59 -5.84
N VAL A 82 -2.90 -3.29 -6.17
CA VAL A 82 -3.80 -4.20 -6.88
C VAL A 82 -3.51 -4.14 -8.38
N ASP A 83 -3.34 -2.92 -8.87
CA ASP A 83 -2.91 -2.58 -10.22
C ASP A 83 -2.25 -1.19 -10.23
N ASN A 84 -2.09 -0.55 -11.39
CA ASN A 84 -1.47 0.79 -11.50
C ASN A 84 -2.34 1.94 -10.96
N ARG A 85 -3.57 1.65 -10.51
CA ARG A 85 -4.55 2.66 -10.07
C ARG A 85 -5.17 2.37 -8.72
N HIS A 86 -5.04 1.15 -8.23
CA HIS A 86 -5.69 0.72 -7.01
C HIS A 86 -4.68 0.23 -5.97
N VAL A 87 -4.87 0.68 -4.75
CA VAL A 87 -4.09 0.27 -3.58
C VAL A 87 -5.01 -0.44 -2.60
N ALA A 88 -4.59 -1.61 -2.12
CA ALA A 88 -5.25 -2.32 -1.03
C ALA A 88 -4.54 -2.03 0.30
N VAL A 89 -5.33 -1.79 1.34
CA VAL A 89 -4.87 -1.49 2.69
C VAL A 89 -5.61 -2.39 3.67
N GLU A 90 -4.89 -3.07 4.54
CA GLU A 90 -5.44 -3.93 5.58
C GLU A 90 -6.19 -3.12 6.65
N GLY A 91 -7.27 -3.71 7.15
CA GLY A 91 -8.06 -3.20 8.27
C GLY A 91 -9.30 -2.40 7.85
N ILE A 92 -10.41 -2.66 8.53
CA ILE A 92 -11.67 -1.94 8.38
C ILE A 92 -12.04 -1.37 9.75
N GLY A 93 -12.33 -0.08 9.79
CA GLY A 93 -12.70 0.62 11.01
C GLY A 93 -11.95 1.94 11.18
N HIS A 94 -12.02 2.48 12.37
CA HIS A 94 -11.28 3.68 12.79
C HIS A 94 -10.27 3.30 13.88
N PRO A 95 -9.09 3.93 13.94
CA PRO A 95 -8.05 3.58 14.92
C PRO A 95 -8.47 3.73 16.38
N ASP A 96 -9.45 4.60 16.68
CA ASP A 96 -9.98 4.79 18.03
C ASP A 96 -11.03 3.73 18.40
N ASP A 97 -11.49 2.95 17.41
CA ASP A 97 -12.42 1.84 17.58
C ASP A 97 -11.68 0.51 17.36
N GLU A 98 -12.37 -0.59 17.55
CA GLU A 98 -11.83 -1.90 17.22
C GLU A 98 -11.71 -2.06 15.70
N MET A 99 -10.47 -2.17 15.20
CA MET A 99 -10.22 -2.49 13.80
C MET A 99 -10.49 -3.98 13.56
N ILE A 100 -11.30 -4.31 12.57
CA ILE A 100 -11.57 -5.69 12.18
C ILE A 100 -10.70 -6.11 10.99
N ALA A 101 -10.43 -7.42 10.89
CA ALA A 101 -9.74 -8.00 9.77
C ALA A 101 -10.52 -7.76 8.47
N GLY A 102 -9.85 -7.26 7.45
CA GLY A 102 -10.44 -6.92 6.17
C GLY A 102 -9.51 -6.06 5.33
N VAL A 103 -9.98 -5.67 4.17
CA VAL A 103 -9.24 -4.83 3.24
C VAL A 103 -10.14 -3.72 2.71
N ARG A 104 -9.55 -2.55 2.53
CA ARG A 104 -10.12 -1.39 1.84
C ARG A 104 -9.30 -1.16 0.58
N ILE A 105 -9.97 -0.93 -0.55
CA ILE A 105 -9.30 -0.67 -1.84
C ILE A 105 -9.61 0.75 -2.27
N PHE A 106 -8.55 1.49 -2.60
CA PHE A 106 -8.61 2.89 -2.95
C PHE A 106 -8.17 3.12 -4.39
N ASP A 107 -8.96 3.88 -5.14
CA ASP A 107 -8.59 4.42 -6.47
C ASP A 107 -7.76 5.68 -6.26
N ILE A 108 -6.54 5.67 -6.78
CA ILE A 108 -5.61 6.80 -6.71
C ILE A 108 -5.72 7.77 -7.89
N THR A 109 -6.64 7.51 -8.82
CA THR A 109 -6.85 8.47 -9.92
C THR A 109 -7.51 9.73 -9.39
N ARG A 110 -6.95 10.87 -9.82
CA ARG A 110 -7.50 12.18 -9.45
C ARG A 110 -8.54 12.61 -10.46
N PRO A 111 -9.80 12.82 -10.07
CA PRO A 111 -10.80 13.40 -10.96
C PRO A 111 -10.51 14.87 -11.30
N ASN A 112 -9.80 15.57 -10.41
CA ASN A 112 -9.29 16.93 -10.61
C ASN A 112 -8.01 17.14 -9.80
N GLN A 113 -7.30 18.27 -10.02
CA GLN A 113 -6.05 18.57 -9.34
C GLN A 113 -6.22 19.01 -7.87
N GLU A 114 -7.45 19.28 -7.43
CA GLU A 114 -7.76 19.76 -6.07
C GLU A 114 -7.99 18.60 -5.09
N THR A 115 -8.11 17.36 -5.60
CA THR A 115 -8.35 16.18 -4.76
C THR A 115 -7.08 15.79 -4.04
N GLU A 116 -7.10 15.83 -2.71
CA GLU A 116 -5.99 15.43 -1.83
C GLU A 116 -6.10 13.99 -1.31
N PHE A 117 -7.26 13.37 -1.47
CA PHE A 117 -7.57 12.04 -0.93
C PHE A 117 -7.93 11.05 -2.02
N ALA A 118 -7.42 9.83 -1.90
CA ALA A 118 -7.85 8.70 -2.69
C ALA A 118 -9.29 8.31 -2.37
N ARG A 119 -9.99 7.76 -3.35
CA ARG A 119 -11.39 7.35 -3.20
C ARG A 119 -11.47 5.87 -2.89
N GLU A 120 -12.15 5.50 -1.80
CA GLU A 120 -12.50 4.11 -1.54
C GLU A 120 -13.46 3.58 -2.61
N VAL A 121 -13.14 2.44 -3.20
CA VAL A 121 -13.92 1.82 -4.28
C VAL A 121 -14.40 0.42 -3.93
N ASN A 122 -13.77 -0.24 -2.96
CA ASN A 122 -14.21 -1.55 -2.48
C ASN A 122 -13.77 -1.76 -1.03
N VAL A 123 -14.52 -2.56 -0.29
CA VAL A 123 -14.23 -2.98 1.08
C VAL A 123 -14.85 -4.34 1.35
N PHE A 124 -14.09 -5.26 1.95
CA PHE A 124 -14.61 -6.55 2.40
C PHE A 124 -13.81 -7.11 3.57
N ALA A 125 -14.51 -7.82 4.47
CA ALA A 125 -13.94 -8.41 5.67
C ALA A 125 -13.20 -9.71 5.37
N GLY A 126 -12.24 -10.04 6.23
CA GLY A 126 -11.53 -11.32 6.28
C GLY A 126 -10.04 -11.27 5.99
N PRO A 127 -9.51 -10.56 4.97
CA PRO A 127 -8.07 -10.47 4.77
C PRO A 127 -7.34 -9.89 5.98
N SER A 128 -6.21 -10.49 6.33
CA SER A 128 -5.34 -10.00 7.40
C SER A 128 -3.87 -10.31 7.12
N GLY A 129 -2.97 -9.50 7.67
CA GLY A 129 -1.53 -9.64 7.54
C GLY A 129 -0.98 -9.07 6.24
N ARG A 130 0.08 -9.66 5.72
CA ARG A 130 0.75 -9.16 4.52
C ARG A 130 -0.10 -9.36 3.28
N LEU A 131 -0.23 -8.31 2.48
CA LEU A 131 -1.06 -8.33 1.28
C LEU A 131 -0.22 -8.41 0.00
N PHE A 132 -0.75 -9.12 -1.01
CA PHE A 132 -0.28 -9.13 -2.39
C PHE A 132 -1.49 -9.19 -3.32
N ALA A 133 -1.36 -8.80 -4.58
CA ALA A 133 -2.46 -8.88 -5.53
C ALA A 133 -1.97 -9.16 -6.96
N ASP A 134 -2.81 -9.81 -7.76
CA ASP A 134 -2.66 -10.00 -9.19
C ASP A 134 -4.05 -10.14 -9.84
N GLY A 135 -4.43 -9.15 -10.66
CA GLY A 135 -5.75 -9.07 -11.26
C GLY A 135 -6.88 -9.04 -10.22
N ASP A 136 -7.82 -9.97 -10.31
CA ASP A 136 -8.93 -10.11 -9.34
C ASP A 136 -8.53 -10.85 -8.05
N GLN A 137 -7.30 -11.37 -7.96
CA GLN A 137 -6.86 -12.10 -6.79
C GLN A 137 -6.15 -11.18 -5.79
N LEU A 138 -6.64 -11.21 -4.54
CA LEU A 138 -5.92 -10.70 -3.39
C LEU A 138 -5.41 -11.88 -2.56
N PHE A 139 -4.18 -11.79 -2.14
CA PHE A 139 -3.53 -12.75 -1.26
C PHE A 139 -3.28 -12.09 0.09
N SER A 140 -3.74 -12.69 1.17
CA SER A 140 -3.40 -12.27 2.53
C SER A 140 -2.65 -13.38 3.26
N ALA A 141 -1.52 -13.00 3.88
CA ALA A 141 -0.62 -13.94 4.53
C ALA A 141 -0.40 -13.56 5.99
N ASP A 142 -0.74 -14.48 6.87
CA ASP A 142 -0.56 -14.38 8.31
C ASP A 142 0.23 -15.58 8.87
N ASP A 143 0.21 -15.80 10.18
CA ASP A 143 0.90 -16.91 10.84
C ASP A 143 0.24 -18.28 10.58
N GLN A 144 -1.01 -18.31 10.15
CA GLN A 144 -1.78 -19.51 9.80
C GLN A 144 -1.49 -19.97 8.36
N GLY A 145 -1.11 -19.04 7.49
CA GLY A 145 -0.80 -19.33 6.10
C GLY A 145 -1.26 -18.28 5.12
N LEU A 146 -1.57 -18.72 3.90
CA LEU A 146 -2.03 -17.89 2.80
C LEU A 146 -3.53 -18.08 2.60
N SER A 147 -4.27 -16.98 2.53
CA SER A 147 -5.66 -16.92 2.09
C SER A 147 -5.75 -16.22 0.74
N ILE A 148 -6.59 -16.75 -0.15
CA ILE A 148 -6.80 -16.27 -1.52
C ILE A 148 -8.24 -15.75 -1.62
N TRP A 149 -8.40 -14.53 -2.11
CA TRP A 149 -9.67 -13.82 -2.17
C TRP A 149 -9.96 -13.35 -3.59
N SER A 150 -11.22 -13.35 -4.00
CA SER A 150 -11.68 -12.61 -5.16
C SER A 150 -11.99 -11.17 -4.74
N ILE A 151 -11.34 -10.20 -5.36
CA ILE A 151 -11.56 -8.77 -5.09
C ILE A 151 -12.97 -8.35 -5.51
N SER A 152 -13.41 -8.79 -6.69
CA SER A 152 -14.73 -8.44 -7.24
C SER A 152 -15.89 -9.02 -6.45
N GLN A 153 -15.71 -10.18 -5.81
CA GLN A 153 -16.72 -10.84 -5.01
C GLN A 153 -16.61 -10.55 -3.50
N GLY A 154 -15.45 -10.05 -3.04
CA GLY A 154 -15.13 -9.91 -1.62
C GLY A 154 -15.13 -11.25 -0.87
N ALA A 155 -14.80 -12.34 -1.55
CA ALA A 155 -15.01 -13.70 -1.04
C ALA A 155 -13.70 -14.51 -1.01
N LEU A 156 -13.55 -15.34 0.02
CA LEU A 156 -12.48 -16.31 0.13
C LEU A 156 -12.65 -17.41 -0.93
N THR A 157 -11.62 -17.63 -1.76
CA THR A 157 -11.61 -18.64 -2.82
C THR A 157 -10.67 -19.79 -2.55
N GLY A 158 -9.70 -19.62 -1.65
CA GLY A 158 -8.74 -20.68 -1.31
C GLY A 158 -7.90 -20.39 -0.08
N ARG A 159 -7.27 -21.44 0.45
CA ARG A 159 -6.30 -21.36 1.55
C ARG A 159 -5.16 -22.36 1.36
N ILE A 160 -3.95 -21.96 1.79
CA ILE A 160 -2.78 -22.80 1.86
C ILE A 160 -2.21 -22.70 3.28
N SER A 161 -2.50 -23.69 4.13
CA SER A 161 -2.06 -23.70 5.52
C SER A 161 -0.54 -23.80 5.64
N GLY A 162 0.04 -23.03 6.56
CA GLY A 162 1.47 -23.07 6.86
C GLY A 162 2.38 -22.53 5.76
N PHE A 163 1.85 -21.89 4.71
CA PHE A 163 2.61 -21.16 3.71
C PHE A 163 2.33 -19.66 3.88
N SER A 164 3.29 -18.93 4.44
CA SER A 164 3.16 -17.50 4.75
C SER A 164 4.17 -16.69 3.93
N PRO A 165 3.86 -16.36 2.68
CA PRO A 165 4.80 -15.71 1.77
C PRO A 165 5.22 -14.32 2.28
N THR A 166 6.48 -13.99 1.99
CA THR A 166 7.10 -12.71 2.32
C THR A 166 7.46 -11.90 1.08
N ALA A 167 7.40 -12.53 -0.11
CA ALA A 167 7.69 -11.88 -1.38
C ALA A 167 6.75 -12.38 -2.49
N HIS A 168 6.56 -11.53 -3.48
CA HIS A 168 5.71 -11.76 -4.64
C HIS A 168 6.44 -11.34 -5.91
N SER A 169 6.44 -12.20 -6.93
CA SER A 169 6.85 -11.88 -8.29
C SER A 169 5.64 -11.89 -9.20
N LEU A 170 5.22 -10.72 -9.63
CA LEU A 170 4.15 -10.59 -10.64
C LEU A 170 4.56 -11.18 -11.98
N LEU A 171 5.84 -11.03 -12.36
CA LEU A 171 6.36 -11.53 -13.63
C LEU A 171 6.26 -13.06 -13.73
N ASP A 172 6.62 -13.74 -12.65
CA ASP A 172 6.62 -15.21 -12.60
C ASP A 172 5.32 -15.77 -11.99
N ARG A 173 4.39 -14.90 -11.59
CA ARG A 173 3.16 -15.26 -10.87
C ARG A 173 3.45 -16.22 -9.70
N THR A 174 4.38 -15.82 -8.85
CA THR A 174 4.90 -16.67 -7.79
C THR A 174 4.95 -15.95 -6.46
N LEU A 175 4.42 -16.58 -5.42
CA LEU A 175 4.61 -16.20 -4.04
C LEU A 175 5.74 -17.01 -3.40
N MET A 176 6.54 -16.36 -2.56
CA MET A 176 7.71 -16.97 -1.92
C MET A 176 7.69 -16.80 -0.42
N ASP A 177 7.95 -17.89 0.29
CA ASP A 177 8.12 -17.94 1.74
C ASP A 177 9.56 -18.40 2.06
N THR A 178 10.20 -17.70 3.00
CA THR A 178 11.61 -17.95 3.38
C THR A 178 11.75 -18.47 4.81
N LYS A 179 10.74 -19.13 5.35
CA LYS A 179 10.72 -19.63 6.72
C LYS A 179 11.77 -20.73 6.94
N GLY A 180 12.54 -20.62 8.04
CA GLY A 180 13.49 -21.64 8.46
C GLY A 180 14.69 -21.85 7.54
N GLY A 181 15.11 -20.85 6.77
CA GLY A 181 16.25 -20.95 5.85
C GLY A 181 15.95 -21.71 4.55
N THR A 182 14.71 -22.14 4.36
CA THR A 182 14.26 -22.80 3.13
C THR A 182 13.39 -21.85 2.31
N VAL A 183 13.62 -21.78 1.00
CA VAL A 183 12.77 -21.03 0.08
C VAL A 183 11.67 -21.96 -0.44
N ARG A 184 10.43 -21.66 -0.08
CA ARG A 184 9.25 -22.34 -0.65
C ARG A 184 8.63 -21.41 -1.69
N ARG A 185 8.18 -21.98 -2.79
CA ARG A 185 7.53 -21.25 -3.89
C ARG A 185 6.17 -21.86 -4.20
N TRP A 186 5.23 -21.00 -4.51
CA TRP A 186 3.92 -21.39 -5.00
C TRP A 186 3.58 -20.52 -6.22
N ALA A 187 3.42 -21.16 -7.36
CA ALA A 187 2.98 -20.55 -8.61
C ALA A 187 1.46 -20.70 -8.74
N TYR A 188 0.77 -19.67 -9.23
CA TYR A 188 -0.70 -19.60 -9.32
C TYR A 188 -1.19 -19.17 -10.71
#